data_bef9d045e6844238178b1898c86f9cec
#
_entry.id   bef9d045e6844238178b1898c86f9cec
#
_cell.length_a   1.000
_cell.length_b   1.000
_cell.length_c   1.000
_cell.angle_alpha   90.00
_cell.angle_beta   90.00
_cell.angle_gamma   90.00
#
_symmetry.space_group_name_H-M   'P 1'
#
loop_
_entity.id
_entity.type
_entity.pdbx_description
1 polymer ?
#
loop_
_entity_poly.entity_id
_entity_poly.type
_entity_poly.pdbx_seq_one_letter_code
_entity_poly.pdbx_strand_id
1 'polypeptide(L)'
;MAKGKFERTKPHVNVGTIGHVDHGKTTLTAAITTVLSTKFGGEAKKYDEIDAAPEEKARGITINTAHVEYETSARHYAHVDCPGHADYVKNMITGAAQMDGAILVVSAADGPMPQTREHILLARQVGVPYIIVFMNKCDMVDDEELLELVEMEVRELLSKYEFPGDDIPIVKGSALKALEGDKGELGEAAIMKLADALDTYIPTPERAIDGAFLMPIEDVFSISGRGTVVTGRIERGIVKVGDEIEIVGIKATTKTTCTGVEMFRKLLDQGQAGDNVGVLLRGTKREDVERGQVLAKPGSIMPHTKFEAEVYVLSKEEGGRHTPFFNGYRPQFYFRTTDVTGSVDLPSGVEMVMPGDNVKMTVALIAPIAMEQGLRFAIREGGRTVGAGVVAKVIA
;
A
#
# COMPACT_ATOMS: atom_id res chain seq x y z
N MET A 1 13.17 29.21 4.20
CA MET A 1 14.41 28.42 4.24
C MET A 1 14.51 27.60 2.95
N ALA A 2 15.71 27.49 2.37
CA ALA A 2 15.92 26.62 1.20
C ALA A 2 15.70 25.17 1.60
N LYS A 3 14.95 24.41 0.81
CA LYS A 3 14.78 22.95 1.04
C LYS A 3 16.13 22.25 0.84
N GLY A 4 16.45 21.33 1.74
CA GLY A 4 17.64 20.48 1.58
C GLY A 4 17.51 19.57 0.35
N LYS A 5 18.65 19.12 -0.16
CA LYS A 5 18.72 18.12 -1.23
C LYS A 5 18.72 16.72 -0.61
N PHE A 6 17.97 15.78 -1.19
CA PHE A 6 18.01 14.37 -0.78
C PHE A 6 19.27 13.71 -1.35
N GLU A 7 20.03 13.05 -0.49
CA GLU A 7 21.21 12.29 -0.90
C GLU A 7 20.95 10.79 -0.73
N ARG A 8 21.16 10.01 -1.80
CA ARG A 8 20.99 8.55 -1.81
C ARG A 8 22.23 7.87 -1.26
N THR A 9 22.38 7.83 0.06
CA THR A 9 23.54 7.22 0.73
C THR A 9 23.33 5.75 1.08
N LYS A 10 22.09 5.29 1.14
CA LYS A 10 21.69 3.92 1.52
C LYS A 10 20.65 3.35 0.55
N PRO A 11 20.55 2.01 0.42
CA PRO A 11 19.43 1.39 -0.27
C PRO A 11 18.09 1.85 0.29
N HIS A 12 17.14 2.11 -0.61
CA HIS A 12 15.80 2.57 -0.25
C HIS A 12 14.79 1.44 -0.33
N VAL A 13 14.01 1.25 0.75
CA VAL A 13 13.00 0.21 0.89
C VAL A 13 11.69 0.83 1.36
N ASN A 14 10.58 0.45 0.72
CA ASN A 14 9.25 0.88 1.11
C ASN A 14 8.59 -0.21 1.98
N VAL A 15 8.22 0.15 3.17
CA VAL A 15 7.48 -0.73 4.09
C VAL A 15 6.21 -0.04 4.56
N GLY A 16 5.37 -0.73 5.29
CA GLY A 16 4.21 -0.11 5.91
C GLY A 16 3.52 -1.04 6.88
N THR A 17 2.66 -0.45 7.72
CA THR A 17 1.86 -1.16 8.71
C THR A 17 0.50 -1.53 8.16
N ILE A 18 0.13 -2.79 8.32
CA ILE A 18 -1.20 -3.34 8.00
C ILE A 18 -1.74 -4.11 9.22
N GLY A 19 -3.04 -4.35 9.26
CA GLY A 19 -3.67 -5.10 10.35
C GLY A 19 -4.96 -4.45 10.83
N HIS A 20 -5.60 -5.08 11.81
CA HIS A 20 -6.90 -4.67 12.32
C HIS A 20 -6.88 -3.27 12.96
N VAL A 21 -8.05 -2.60 13.01
CA VAL A 21 -8.24 -1.37 13.78
C VAL A 21 -7.90 -1.64 15.28
N ASP A 22 -7.38 -0.65 15.97
CA ASP A 22 -6.98 -0.71 17.38
C ASP A 22 -5.87 -1.71 17.76
N HIS A 23 -5.24 -2.40 16.79
CA HIS A 23 -4.06 -3.22 17.04
C HIS A 23 -2.76 -2.40 17.23
N GLY A 24 -2.82 -1.08 17.07
CA GLY A 24 -1.72 -0.16 17.37
C GLY A 24 -0.73 0.08 16.24
N LYS A 25 -1.19 0.07 14.97
CA LYS A 25 -0.35 0.36 13.79
C LYS A 25 0.31 1.74 13.86
N THR A 26 -0.49 2.78 14.02
CA THR A 26 -0.01 4.18 14.10
C THR A 26 0.87 4.39 15.34
N THR A 27 0.54 3.75 16.47
CA THR A 27 1.38 3.75 17.68
C THR A 27 2.74 3.11 17.40
N LEU A 28 2.77 1.98 16.66
CA LEU A 28 4.00 1.33 16.26
C LEU A 28 4.82 2.21 15.30
N THR A 29 4.17 2.83 14.33
CA THR A 29 4.82 3.77 13.39
C THR A 29 5.49 4.93 14.14
N ALA A 30 4.80 5.51 15.13
CA ALA A 30 5.36 6.54 15.99
C ALA A 30 6.54 6.01 16.84
N ALA A 31 6.43 4.80 17.39
CA ALA A 31 7.50 4.18 18.17
C ALA A 31 8.75 3.92 17.32
N ILE A 32 8.58 3.41 16.10
CA ILE A 32 9.69 3.16 15.15
C ILE A 32 10.42 4.47 14.86
N THR A 33 9.71 5.53 14.46
CA THR A 33 10.34 6.81 14.14
C THR A 33 11.05 7.41 15.35
N THR A 34 10.49 7.30 16.55
CA THR A 34 11.07 7.84 17.79
C THR A 34 12.33 7.08 18.20
N VAL A 35 12.30 5.75 18.22
CA VAL A 35 13.45 4.93 18.63
C VAL A 35 14.58 5.02 17.62
N LEU A 36 14.28 4.90 16.32
CA LEU A 36 15.31 4.91 15.28
C LEU A 36 15.91 6.31 15.08
N SER A 37 15.13 7.38 15.19
CA SER A 37 15.68 8.74 15.11
C SER A 37 16.68 9.04 16.24
N THR A 38 16.46 8.51 17.42
CA THR A 38 17.38 8.65 18.57
C THR A 38 18.71 7.94 18.30
N LYS A 39 18.69 6.80 17.59
CA LYS A 39 19.89 5.98 17.35
C LYS A 39 20.63 6.30 16.06
N PHE A 40 19.90 6.62 15.01
CA PHE A 40 20.45 6.76 13.66
C PHE A 40 20.25 8.15 13.06
N GLY A 41 19.57 9.04 13.79
CA GLY A 41 19.19 10.36 13.29
C GLY A 41 17.87 10.31 12.51
N GLY A 42 17.43 11.48 12.06
CA GLY A 42 16.15 11.67 11.41
C GLY A 42 15.14 12.40 12.29
N GLU A 43 13.90 12.40 11.88
CA GLU A 43 12.81 13.11 12.55
C GLU A 43 11.85 12.11 13.22
N ALA A 44 11.69 12.20 14.55
CA ALA A 44 10.64 11.47 15.26
C ALA A 44 9.27 12.06 14.89
N LYS A 45 8.28 11.20 14.64
CA LYS A 45 6.89 11.60 14.40
C LYS A 45 6.03 11.15 15.57
N LYS A 46 5.25 12.07 16.11
CA LYS A 46 4.26 11.77 17.14
C LYS A 46 2.99 11.20 16.50
N TYR A 47 2.20 10.48 17.29
CA TYR A 47 0.91 9.93 16.88
C TYR A 47 0.04 11.00 16.17
N ASP A 48 -0.15 12.17 16.79
CA ASP A 48 -0.96 13.28 16.28
C ASP A 48 -0.41 13.96 15.00
N GLU A 49 0.84 13.69 14.66
CA GLU A 49 1.49 14.18 13.44
C GLU A 49 1.34 13.18 12.29
N ILE A 50 1.13 11.90 12.62
CA ILE A 50 0.84 10.82 11.67
C ILE A 50 -0.65 10.89 11.31
N ASP A 51 -1.55 10.75 12.29
CA ASP A 51 -3.00 10.95 12.15
C ASP A 51 -3.33 12.44 12.31
N ALA A 52 -2.97 13.23 11.30
CA ALA A 52 -3.00 14.69 11.40
C ALA A 52 -4.36 15.30 11.07
N ALA A 53 -5.22 14.62 10.30
CA ALA A 53 -6.49 15.13 9.85
C ALA A 53 -7.49 15.34 11.03
N PRO A 54 -8.30 16.41 11.01
CA PRO A 54 -9.26 16.67 12.09
C PRO A 54 -10.24 15.49 12.33
N GLU A 55 -10.63 14.79 11.29
CA GLU A 55 -11.53 13.65 11.37
C GLU A 55 -10.86 12.43 12.01
N GLU A 56 -9.59 12.18 11.70
CA GLU A 56 -8.77 11.13 12.31
C GLU A 56 -8.63 11.35 13.81
N LYS A 57 -8.31 12.59 14.21
CA LYS A 57 -8.20 12.99 15.62
C LYS A 57 -9.52 12.87 16.37
N ALA A 58 -10.63 13.23 15.71
CA ALA A 58 -11.96 13.16 16.33
C ALA A 58 -12.44 11.73 16.54
N ARG A 59 -12.08 10.82 15.63
CA ARG A 59 -12.50 9.40 15.69
C ARG A 59 -11.48 8.50 16.36
N GLY A 60 -10.22 8.92 16.49
CA GLY A 60 -9.12 8.10 17.00
C GLY A 60 -8.72 6.95 16.06
N ILE A 61 -8.97 7.07 14.77
CA ILE A 61 -8.66 6.04 13.77
C ILE A 61 -7.99 6.67 12.55
N THR A 62 -7.05 5.95 11.94
CA THR A 62 -6.41 6.33 10.68
C THR A 62 -7.40 6.18 9.53
N ILE A 63 -7.57 7.22 8.73
CA ILE A 63 -8.44 7.27 7.55
C ILE A 63 -7.63 7.27 6.27
N ASN A 64 -6.64 8.14 6.19
CA ASN A 64 -5.74 8.27 5.06
C ASN A 64 -4.41 7.58 5.32
N THR A 65 -3.70 7.20 4.26
CA THR A 65 -2.32 6.75 4.39
C THR A 65 -1.43 7.90 4.82
N ALA A 66 -0.56 7.66 5.82
CA ALA A 66 0.46 8.61 6.22
C ALA A 66 1.84 8.08 5.83
N HIS A 67 2.72 8.98 5.37
CA HIS A 67 4.07 8.63 4.97
C HIS A 67 5.09 9.22 5.94
N VAL A 68 5.95 8.38 6.48
CA VAL A 68 7.08 8.77 7.32
C VAL A 68 8.37 8.17 6.78
N GLU A 69 9.52 8.74 7.16
CA GLU A 69 10.85 8.20 6.84
C GLU A 69 11.64 7.92 8.10
N TYR A 70 12.47 6.91 8.04
CA TYR A 70 13.48 6.59 9.06
C TYR A 70 14.63 5.79 8.46
N GLU A 71 15.70 5.67 9.22
CA GLU A 71 16.90 4.95 8.80
C GLU A 71 17.31 3.92 9.83
N THR A 72 17.97 2.87 9.36
CA THR A 72 18.82 1.98 10.14
C THR A 72 20.29 2.25 9.76
N SER A 73 21.21 1.50 10.32
CA SER A 73 22.60 1.55 9.86
C SER A 73 22.76 1.15 8.39
N ALA A 74 21.89 0.25 7.91
CA ALA A 74 21.99 -0.38 6.59
C ALA A 74 21.12 0.27 5.50
N ARG A 75 19.95 0.82 5.86
CA ARG A 75 18.91 1.20 4.91
C ARG A 75 18.18 2.48 5.26
N HIS A 76 17.62 3.12 4.23
CA HIS A 76 16.61 4.17 4.33
C HIS A 76 15.23 3.59 4.03
N TYR A 77 14.27 3.83 4.92
CA TYR A 77 12.90 3.36 4.80
C TYR A 77 11.92 4.50 4.56
N ALA A 78 11.06 4.33 3.55
CA ALA A 78 9.78 5.02 3.48
C ALA A 78 8.73 4.10 4.09
N HIS A 79 7.95 4.60 5.03
CA HIS A 79 6.95 3.83 5.74
C HIS A 79 5.57 4.43 5.51
N VAL A 80 4.64 3.57 5.08
CA VAL A 80 3.24 3.92 4.87
C VAL A 80 2.40 3.38 6.02
N ASP A 81 1.84 4.25 6.84
CA ASP A 81 0.86 3.84 7.84
C ASP A 81 -0.52 3.71 7.19
N CYS A 82 -1.08 2.50 7.22
CA CYS A 82 -2.35 2.18 6.55
C CYS A 82 -3.52 2.16 7.53
N PRO A 83 -4.72 2.62 7.10
CA PRO A 83 -5.93 2.49 7.89
C PRO A 83 -6.27 1.03 8.18
N GLY A 84 -6.84 0.77 9.36
CA GLY A 84 -7.26 -0.57 9.77
C GLY A 84 -8.74 -0.84 9.62
N HIS A 85 -9.56 0.20 9.50
CA HIS A 85 -11.02 0.10 9.47
C HIS A 85 -11.54 -0.31 8.08
N ALA A 86 -12.56 -1.18 8.05
CA ALA A 86 -13.14 -1.73 6.83
C ALA A 86 -13.63 -0.65 5.82
N ASP A 87 -14.11 0.49 6.31
CA ASP A 87 -14.59 1.59 5.46
C ASP A 87 -13.47 2.24 4.63
N TYR A 88 -12.21 2.10 5.06
CA TYR A 88 -11.04 2.75 4.44
C TYR A 88 -10.12 1.78 3.71
N VAL A 89 -10.60 0.58 3.41
CA VAL A 89 -9.83 -0.47 2.70
C VAL A 89 -9.27 0.01 1.37
N LYS A 90 -9.93 0.94 0.68
CA LYS A 90 -9.40 1.57 -0.54
C LYS A 90 -8.04 2.24 -0.29
N ASN A 91 -7.91 2.97 0.81
CA ASN A 91 -6.66 3.62 1.18
C ASN A 91 -5.61 2.60 1.63
N MET A 92 -6.04 1.52 2.33
CA MET A 92 -5.18 0.40 2.66
C MET A 92 -4.61 -0.29 1.41
N ILE A 93 -5.45 -0.59 0.40
CA ILE A 93 -5.02 -1.19 -0.88
C ILE A 93 -3.99 -0.29 -1.57
N THR A 94 -4.26 1.02 -1.62
CA THR A 94 -3.34 2.00 -2.23
C THR A 94 -1.99 2.04 -1.51
N GLY A 95 -1.99 2.05 -0.18
CA GLY A 95 -0.77 2.01 0.62
C GLY A 95 -0.01 0.70 0.45
N ALA A 96 -0.70 -0.44 0.54
CA ALA A 96 -0.08 -1.76 0.40
C ALA A 96 0.57 -1.98 -0.96
N ALA A 97 -0.03 -1.46 -2.05
CA ALA A 97 0.53 -1.56 -3.39
C ALA A 97 1.90 -0.85 -3.54
N GLN A 98 2.26 0.01 -2.59
CA GLN A 98 3.54 0.72 -2.59
C GLN A 98 4.66 -0.01 -1.83
N MET A 99 4.34 -1.08 -1.10
CA MET A 99 5.27 -1.73 -0.18
C MET A 99 6.16 -2.78 -0.87
N ASP A 100 7.42 -2.80 -0.48
CA ASP A 100 8.37 -3.90 -0.76
C ASP A 100 8.27 -4.98 0.33
N GLY A 101 7.73 -4.62 1.49
CA GLY A 101 7.39 -5.52 2.59
C GLY A 101 6.41 -4.87 3.54
N ALA A 102 5.54 -5.65 4.17
CA ALA A 102 4.56 -5.17 5.14
C ALA A 102 4.90 -5.62 6.56
N ILE A 103 4.57 -4.78 7.53
CA ILE A 103 4.56 -5.12 8.96
C ILE A 103 3.11 -5.39 9.34
N LEU A 104 2.78 -6.64 9.55
CA LEU A 104 1.48 -7.06 10.06
C LEU A 104 1.44 -6.86 11.56
N VAL A 105 0.59 -5.95 12.03
CA VAL A 105 0.43 -5.67 13.47
C VAL A 105 -0.77 -6.44 14.00
N VAL A 106 -0.52 -7.32 14.97
CA VAL A 106 -1.54 -8.13 15.65
C VAL A 106 -1.45 -7.89 17.13
N SER A 107 -2.58 -7.58 17.78
CA SER A 107 -2.65 -7.49 19.23
C SER A 107 -2.53 -8.88 19.85
N ALA A 108 -1.61 -9.05 20.80
CA ALA A 108 -1.44 -10.29 21.55
C ALA A 108 -2.68 -10.63 22.42
N ALA A 109 -3.41 -9.60 22.85
CA ALA A 109 -4.62 -9.78 23.66
C ALA A 109 -5.85 -10.22 22.86
N ASP A 110 -5.93 -9.80 21.57
CA ASP A 110 -7.12 -10.01 20.73
C ASP A 110 -6.90 -11.12 19.69
N GLY A 111 -5.65 -11.41 19.33
CA GLY A 111 -5.30 -12.33 18.24
C GLY A 111 -5.69 -11.81 16.85
N PRO A 112 -5.67 -12.68 15.82
CA PRO A 112 -6.06 -12.31 14.46
C PRO A 112 -7.56 -12.01 14.36
N MET A 113 -7.89 -10.79 13.95
CA MET A 113 -9.25 -10.28 13.80
C MET A 113 -9.69 -10.26 12.32
N PRO A 114 -10.97 -10.00 11.99
CA PRO A 114 -11.45 -10.04 10.61
C PRO A 114 -10.64 -9.20 9.62
N GLN A 115 -10.29 -7.94 9.95
CA GLN A 115 -9.47 -7.11 9.08
C GLN A 115 -8.02 -7.58 8.98
N THR A 116 -7.50 -8.31 9.97
CA THR A 116 -6.18 -8.95 9.86
C THR A 116 -6.16 -9.91 8.66
N ARG A 117 -7.19 -10.75 8.54
CA ARG A 117 -7.36 -11.69 7.43
C ARG A 117 -7.51 -10.96 6.09
N GLU A 118 -8.37 -9.95 6.04
CA GLU A 118 -8.60 -9.15 4.83
C GLU A 118 -7.32 -8.43 4.39
N HIS A 119 -6.55 -7.87 5.31
CA HIS A 119 -5.31 -7.16 4.99
C HIS A 119 -4.21 -8.10 4.47
N ILE A 120 -4.07 -9.31 5.01
CA ILE A 120 -3.13 -10.31 4.49
C ILE A 120 -3.53 -10.71 3.05
N LEU A 121 -4.81 -10.99 2.84
CA LEU A 121 -5.34 -11.31 1.52
C LEU A 121 -5.07 -10.18 0.52
N LEU A 122 -5.41 -8.95 0.87
CA LEU A 122 -5.21 -7.79 0.01
C LEU A 122 -3.74 -7.51 -0.26
N ALA A 123 -2.87 -7.63 0.74
CA ALA A 123 -1.42 -7.52 0.56
C ALA A 123 -0.91 -8.54 -0.47
N ARG A 124 -1.39 -9.79 -0.39
CA ARG A 124 -1.08 -10.81 -1.39
C ARG A 124 -1.56 -10.43 -2.79
N GLN A 125 -2.77 -9.90 -2.90
CA GLN A 125 -3.39 -9.53 -4.16
C GLN A 125 -2.68 -8.36 -4.86
N VAL A 126 -2.29 -7.34 -4.10
CA VAL A 126 -1.55 -6.20 -4.67
C VAL A 126 -0.07 -6.50 -4.88
N GLY A 127 0.38 -7.69 -4.47
CA GLY A 127 1.73 -8.19 -4.75
C GLY A 127 2.79 -7.78 -3.73
N VAL A 128 2.42 -7.51 -2.49
CA VAL A 128 3.39 -7.35 -1.39
C VAL A 128 4.17 -8.66 -1.24
N PRO A 129 5.50 -8.66 -1.46
CA PRO A 129 6.24 -9.91 -1.54
C PRO A 129 6.64 -10.49 -0.17
N TYR A 130 6.76 -9.63 0.85
CA TYR A 130 7.24 -10.02 2.19
C TYR A 130 6.35 -9.46 3.28
N ILE A 131 6.11 -10.25 4.33
CA ILE A 131 5.44 -9.83 5.56
C ILE A 131 6.34 -10.15 6.75
N ILE A 132 6.43 -9.21 7.69
CA ILE A 132 7.00 -9.39 9.02
C ILE A 132 5.87 -9.15 10.01
N VAL A 133 5.82 -9.89 11.10
CA VAL A 133 4.78 -9.71 12.12
C VAL A 133 5.33 -8.96 13.32
N PHE A 134 4.60 -7.96 13.78
CA PHE A 134 4.80 -7.36 15.09
C PHE A 134 3.60 -7.72 15.97
N MET A 135 3.81 -8.62 16.92
CA MET A 135 2.83 -8.95 17.94
C MET A 135 2.88 -7.89 19.01
N ASN A 136 1.90 -6.98 18.96
CA ASN A 136 1.82 -5.79 19.80
C ASN A 136 1.03 -6.05 21.09
N LYS A 137 1.14 -5.16 22.06
CA LYS A 137 0.44 -5.23 23.35
C LYS A 137 0.79 -6.49 24.18
N CYS A 138 1.97 -7.05 24.01
CA CYS A 138 2.42 -8.20 24.80
C CYS A 138 2.54 -7.88 26.30
N ASP A 139 2.64 -6.61 26.67
CA ASP A 139 2.60 -6.13 28.05
C ASP A 139 1.23 -6.31 28.75
N MET A 140 0.18 -6.58 27.99
CA MET A 140 -1.17 -6.84 28.51
C MET A 140 -1.45 -8.34 28.73
N VAL A 141 -0.52 -9.21 28.38
CA VAL A 141 -0.69 -10.68 28.42
C VAL A 141 0.42 -11.28 29.27
N ASP A 142 0.06 -11.78 30.46
CA ASP A 142 1.01 -12.41 31.40
C ASP A 142 1.18 -13.91 31.13
N ASP A 143 0.34 -14.50 30.29
CA ASP A 143 0.32 -15.93 29.96
C ASP A 143 1.13 -16.19 28.67
N GLU A 144 2.25 -16.88 28.83
CA GLU A 144 3.14 -17.22 27.71
C GLU A 144 2.51 -18.24 26.75
N GLU A 145 1.67 -19.15 27.23
CA GLU A 145 0.95 -20.12 26.39
C GLU A 145 -0.05 -19.41 25.47
N LEU A 146 -0.66 -18.33 25.95
CA LEU A 146 -1.54 -17.50 25.11
C LEU A 146 -0.76 -16.77 24.00
N LEU A 147 0.42 -16.25 24.30
CA LEU A 147 1.29 -15.62 23.30
C LEU A 147 1.72 -16.63 22.22
N GLU A 148 2.05 -17.87 22.61
CA GLU A 148 2.39 -18.93 21.66
C GLU A 148 1.18 -19.33 20.79
N LEU A 149 -0.01 -19.40 21.38
CA LEU A 149 -1.24 -19.70 20.64
C LEU A 149 -1.53 -18.64 19.57
N VAL A 150 -1.44 -17.35 19.93
CA VAL A 150 -1.64 -16.25 18.97
C VAL A 150 -0.59 -16.29 17.87
N GLU A 151 0.67 -16.59 18.21
CA GLU A 151 1.74 -16.75 17.22
C GLU A 151 1.42 -17.88 16.22
N MET A 152 0.96 -19.02 16.71
CA MET A 152 0.59 -20.17 15.88
C MET A 152 -0.58 -19.84 14.96
N GLU A 153 -1.63 -19.19 15.47
CA GLU A 153 -2.78 -18.76 14.65
C GLU A 153 -2.37 -17.78 13.52
N VAL A 154 -1.45 -16.86 13.81
CA VAL A 154 -0.93 -15.91 12.81
C VAL A 154 -0.13 -16.65 11.74
N ARG A 155 0.72 -17.61 12.11
CA ARG A 155 1.51 -18.42 11.17
C ARG A 155 0.61 -19.27 10.26
N GLU A 156 -0.41 -19.92 10.81
CA GLU A 156 -1.41 -20.68 10.04
C GLU A 156 -2.16 -19.77 9.05
N LEU A 157 -2.57 -18.60 9.52
CA LEU A 157 -3.27 -17.63 8.69
C LEU A 157 -2.41 -17.14 7.52
N LEU A 158 -1.13 -16.82 7.75
CA LEU A 158 -0.19 -16.41 6.73
C LEU A 158 0.05 -17.53 5.70
N SER A 159 0.22 -18.76 6.18
CA SER A 159 0.39 -19.94 5.31
C SER A 159 -0.83 -20.20 4.44
N LYS A 160 -2.04 -20.01 4.97
CA LYS A 160 -3.30 -20.10 4.21
C LYS A 160 -3.35 -19.15 3.03
N TYR A 161 -2.75 -17.95 3.14
CA TYR A 161 -2.68 -16.95 2.08
C TYR A 161 -1.35 -16.99 1.31
N GLU A 162 -0.69 -18.15 1.29
CA GLU A 162 0.53 -18.43 0.52
C GLU A 162 1.75 -17.55 0.88
N PHE A 163 1.82 -17.07 2.10
CA PHE A 163 3.07 -16.54 2.67
C PHE A 163 3.78 -17.67 3.44
N PRO A 164 5.11 -17.65 3.54
CA PRO A 164 5.85 -18.72 4.24
C PRO A 164 5.74 -18.56 5.76
N GLY A 165 4.55 -18.85 6.33
CA GLY A 165 4.17 -18.57 7.71
C GLY A 165 5.14 -19.10 8.76
N ASP A 166 5.77 -20.27 8.51
CA ASP A 166 6.74 -20.87 9.44
C ASP A 166 8.07 -20.10 9.50
N ASP A 167 8.48 -19.47 8.39
CA ASP A 167 9.77 -18.77 8.24
C ASP A 167 9.66 -17.26 8.52
N ILE A 168 8.45 -16.72 8.64
CA ILE A 168 8.23 -15.29 8.85
C ILE A 168 8.70 -14.85 10.23
N PRO A 169 9.54 -13.80 10.34
CA PRO A 169 9.90 -13.22 11.62
C PRO A 169 8.67 -12.69 12.37
N ILE A 170 8.52 -13.09 13.63
CA ILE A 170 7.52 -12.53 14.55
C ILE A 170 8.25 -11.87 15.71
N VAL A 171 8.06 -10.58 15.87
CA VAL A 171 8.62 -9.79 16.97
C VAL A 171 7.52 -9.52 17.99
N LYS A 172 7.75 -9.93 19.23
CA LYS A 172 6.86 -9.66 20.39
C LYS A 172 7.26 -8.34 21.05
N GLY A 173 6.31 -7.45 21.31
CA GLY A 173 6.61 -6.16 21.91
C GLY A 173 5.37 -5.36 22.31
N SER A 174 5.63 -4.15 22.79
CA SER A 174 4.64 -3.13 23.11
C SER A 174 5.10 -1.79 22.53
N ALA A 175 4.40 -1.35 21.49
CA ALA A 175 4.68 -0.06 20.87
C ALA A 175 4.49 1.11 21.86
N LEU A 176 3.54 0.99 22.79
CA LEU A 176 3.30 2.00 23.81
C LEU A 176 4.49 2.11 24.78
N LYS A 177 4.98 0.98 25.32
CA LYS A 177 6.17 0.98 26.17
C LYS A 177 7.40 1.54 25.48
N ALA A 178 7.59 1.24 24.21
CA ALA A 178 8.68 1.82 23.44
C ALA A 178 8.57 3.37 23.31
N LEU A 179 7.35 3.90 23.10
CA LEU A 179 7.10 5.34 23.09
C LEU A 179 7.32 6.00 24.45
N GLU A 180 7.04 5.31 25.54
CA GLU A 180 7.28 5.75 26.92
C GLU A 180 8.77 5.69 27.32
N GLY A 181 9.62 5.17 26.43
CA GLY A 181 11.08 5.09 26.63
C GLY A 181 11.52 3.89 27.47
N ASP A 182 10.67 2.87 27.58
CA ASP A 182 11.05 1.61 28.21
C ASP A 182 12.10 0.89 27.34
N LYS A 183 13.28 0.65 27.93
CA LYS A 183 14.41 -0.04 27.29
C LYS A 183 14.37 -1.54 27.39
N GLY A 184 13.35 -2.09 28.09
CA GLY A 184 13.14 -3.52 28.27
C GLY A 184 12.85 -4.26 26.97
N GLU A 185 12.74 -5.59 27.09
CA GLU A 185 12.56 -6.49 25.92
C GLU A 185 11.32 -6.21 25.10
N LEU A 186 10.23 -5.75 25.73
CA LEU A 186 8.98 -5.40 25.06
C LEU A 186 8.94 -3.94 24.55
N GLY A 187 9.84 -3.07 25.02
CA GLY A 187 9.93 -1.66 24.66
C GLY A 187 10.88 -1.39 23.47
N GLU A 188 11.87 -0.51 23.69
CA GLU A 188 12.84 -0.11 22.64
C GLU A 188 13.58 -1.33 22.05
N ALA A 189 13.90 -2.35 22.85
CA ALA A 189 14.57 -3.54 22.34
C ALA A 189 13.74 -4.30 21.31
N ALA A 190 12.40 -4.36 21.46
CA ALA A 190 11.51 -4.94 20.46
C ALA A 190 11.51 -4.15 19.16
N ILE A 191 11.51 -2.82 19.22
CA ILE A 191 11.61 -1.97 18.03
C ILE A 191 12.94 -2.20 17.29
N MET A 192 14.04 -2.39 18.03
CA MET A 192 15.32 -2.72 17.41
C MET A 192 15.33 -4.10 16.75
N LYS A 193 14.72 -5.11 17.41
CA LYS A 193 14.53 -6.44 16.80
C LYS A 193 13.68 -6.36 15.51
N LEU A 194 12.66 -5.52 15.50
CA LEU A 194 11.86 -5.27 14.30
C LEU A 194 12.69 -4.62 13.18
N ALA A 195 13.51 -3.61 13.50
CA ALA A 195 14.41 -2.97 12.55
C ALA A 195 15.43 -3.97 11.97
N ASP A 196 16.02 -4.82 12.79
CA ASP A 196 16.92 -5.89 12.35
C ASP A 196 16.21 -6.90 11.44
N ALA A 197 14.97 -7.26 11.75
CA ALA A 197 14.15 -8.13 10.91
C ALA A 197 13.83 -7.50 9.56
N LEU A 198 13.53 -6.19 9.52
CA LEU A 198 13.34 -5.45 8.26
C LEU A 198 14.61 -5.45 7.41
N ASP A 199 15.77 -5.23 8.03
CA ASP A 199 17.05 -5.20 7.32
C ASP A 199 17.49 -6.58 6.77
N THR A 200 17.16 -7.66 7.47
CA THR A 200 17.65 -9.01 7.16
C THR A 200 16.66 -9.86 6.36
N TYR A 201 15.36 -9.75 6.63
CA TYR A 201 14.36 -10.61 6.00
C TYR A 201 13.85 -10.04 4.66
N ILE A 202 13.70 -8.71 4.56
CA ILE A 202 13.29 -8.10 3.28
C ILE A 202 14.55 -7.88 2.43
N PRO A 203 14.70 -8.52 1.26
CA PRO A 203 15.84 -8.27 0.40
C PRO A 203 15.81 -6.84 -0.14
N THR A 204 16.97 -6.32 -0.55
CA THR A 204 17.00 -5.03 -1.26
C THR A 204 16.25 -5.17 -2.58
N PRO A 205 15.20 -4.38 -2.83
CA PRO A 205 14.35 -4.57 -3.99
C PRO A 205 15.10 -4.24 -5.29
N GLU A 206 14.93 -5.08 -6.30
CA GLU A 206 15.31 -4.74 -7.66
C GLU A 206 14.36 -3.70 -8.23
N ARG A 207 14.89 -2.62 -8.77
CA ARG A 207 14.08 -1.50 -9.30
C ARG A 207 14.07 -1.51 -10.81
N ALA A 208 12.87 -1.44 -11.40
CA ALA A 208 12.67 -1.36 -12.85
C ALA A 208 13.04 0.04 -13.39
N ILE A 209 14.30 0.44 -13.24
CA ILE A 209 14.82 1.77 -13.60
C ILE A 209 14.85 1.96 -15.13
N ASP A 210 15.14 0.90 -15.88
CA ASP A 210 15.29 0.96 -17.35
C ASP A 210 13.95 1.00 -18.10
N GLY A 211 12.83 0.86 -17.38
CA GLY A 211 11.49 0.94 -17.95
C GLY A 211 11.06 2.36 -18.31
N ALA A 212 10.01 2.49 -19.13
CA ALA A 212 9.36 3.78 -19.36
C ALA A 212 8.72 4.29 -18.05
N PHE A 213 8.95 5.56 -17.71
CA PHE A 213 8.43 6.18 -16.49
C PHE A 213 6.93 5.96 -16.33
N LEU A 214 6.52 5.52 -15.16
CA LEU A 214 5.14 5.35 -14.72
C LEU A 214 5.02 5.59 -13.23
N MET A 215 4.10 6.48 -12.84
CA MET A 215 3.76 6.77 -11.44
C MET A 215 2.25 6.89 -11.27
N PRO A 216 1.59 5.96 -10.57
CA PRO A 216 0.19 6.12 -10.15
C PRO A 216 0.03 7.33 -9.24
N ILE A 217 -1.02 8.13 -9.47
CA ILE A 217 -1.33 9.30 -8.66
C ILE A 217 -2.14 8.87 -7.44
N GLU A 218 -1.62 9.17 -6.26
CA GLU A 218 -2.24 8.89 -4.98
C GLU A 218 -3.02 10.09 -4.46
N ASP A 219 -2.37 11.25 -4.40
CA ASP A 219 -2.98 12.49 -3.95
C ASP A 219 -2.61 13.68 -4.84
N VAL A 220 -3.45 14.72 -4.79
CA VAL A 220 -3.31 15.95 -5.56
C VAL A 220 -3.39 17.15 -4.65
N PHE A 221 -2.34 17.96 -4.62
CA PHE A 221 -2.22 19.17 -3.81
C PHE A 221 -2.06 20.41 -4.68
N SER A 222 -2.60 21.52 -4.20
CA SER A 222 -2.33 22.85 -4.76
C SER A 222 -1.42 23.61 -3.79
N ILE A 223 -0.26 24.02 -4.26
CA ILE A 223 0.71 24.78 -3.44
C ILE A 223 0.76 26.21 -3.96
N SER A 224 0.40 27.18 -3.10
CA SER A 224 0.45 28.61 -3.45
C SER A 224 1.83 29.01 -3.96
N GLY A 225 1.88 29.64 -5.13
CA GLY A 225 3.11 30.08 -5.80
C GLY A 225 3.94 28.99 -6.48
N ARG A 226 3.56 27.70 -6.39
CA ARG A 226 4.28 26.56 -7.00
C ARG A 226 3.45 25.76 -8.01
N GLY A 227 2.12 25.76 -7.86
CA GLY A 227 1.21 25.04 -8.76
C GLY A 227 0.70 23.74 -8.18
N THR A 228 0.32 22.81 -9.06
CA THR A 228 -0.21 21.50 -8.70
C THR A 228 0.93 20.51 -8.47
N VAL A 229 0.84 19.80 -7.36
CA VAL A 229 1.75 18.70 -6.99
C VAL A 229 0.91 17.43 -6.91
N VAL A 230 1.37 16.36 -7.52
CA VAL A 230 0.80 15.03 -7.39
C VAL A 230 1.79 14.13 -6.68
N THR A 231 1.29 13.27 -5.80
CA THR A 231 2.12 12.32 -5.05
C THR A 231 1.85 10.90 -5.51
N GLY A 232 2.84 10.05 -5.36
CA GLY A 232 2.74 8.64 -5.63
C GLY A 232 4.09 7.95 -5.57
N ARG A 233 4.08 6.62 -5.62
CA ARG A 233 5.29 5.81 -5.80
C ARG A 233 5.57 5.62 -7.29
N ILE A 234 6.80 5.86 -7.70
CA ILE A 234 7.23 5.56 -9.06
C ILE A 234 7.28 4.02 -9.22
N GLU A 235 6.44 3.50 -10.09
CA GLU A 235 6.32 2.06 -10.35
C GLU A 235 7.51 1.55 -11.18
N ARG A 236 7.89 2.32 -12.22
CA ARG A 236 9.03 2.03 -13.09
C ARG A 236 9.63 3.28 -13.72
N GLY A 237 10.86 3.16 -14.22
CA GLY A 237 11.56 4.21 -14.93
C GLY A 237 12.10 5.33 -14.06
N ILE A 238 12.43 6.43 -14.70
CA ILE A 238 12.99 7.64 -14.11
C ILE A 238 12.22 8.85 -14.66
N VAL A 239 11.97 9.84 -13.81
CA VAL A 239 11.49 11.16 -14.18
C VAL A 239 12.48 12.23 -13.73
N LYS A 240 12.80 13.17 -14.61
CA LYS A 240 13.71 14.30 -14.34
C LYS A 240 12.96 15.61 -14.40
N VAL A 241 13.48 16.60 -13.71
CA VAL A 241 13.01 17.99 -13.88
C VAL A 241 13.24 18.41 -15.32
N GLY A 242 12.17 18.88 -15.97
CA GLY A 242 12.16 19.27 -17.39
C GLY A 242 11.54 18.23 -18.33
N ASP A 243 11.32 16.99 -17.88
CA ASP A 243 10.72 15.96 -18.71
C ASP A 243 9.27 16.29 -19.08
N GLU A 244 8.91 16.07 -20.36
CA GLU A 244 7.52 16.00 -20.80
C GLU A 244 6.92 14.68 -20.33
N ILE A 245 5.73 14.76 -19.72
CA ILE A 245 4.99 13.62 -19.20
C ILE A 245 3.52 13.71 -19.62
N GLU A 246 2.83 12.58 -19.63
CA GLU A 246 1.40 12.48 -19.85
C GLU A 246 0.66 12.10 -18.57
N ILE A 247 -0.55 12.67 -18.41
CA ILE A 247 -1.52 12.28 -17.39
C ILE A 247 -2.55 11.40 -18.10
N VAL A 248 -2.61 10.12 -17.72
CA VAL A 248 -3.37 9.08 -18.42
C VAL A 248 -4.40 8.43 -17.52
N GLY A 249 -5.59 8.17 -18.07
CA GLY A 249 -6.70 7.47 -17.38
C GLY A 249 -7.79 8.42 -16.90
N ILE A 250 -8.98 7.88 -16.66
CA ILE A 250 -10.20 8.54 -16.17
C ILE A 250 -10.68 9.65 -17.09
N LYS A 251 -9.85 10.63 -17.36
CA LYS A 251 -10.09 11.78 -18.26
C LYS A 251 -9.32 11.63 -19.57
N ALA A 252 -9.54 12.54 -20.50
CA ALA A 252 -8.73 12.63 -21.71
C ALA A 252 -7.24 12.80 -21.35
N THR A 253 -6.38 12.07 -22.03
CA THR A 253 -4.93 12.17 -21.84
C THR A 253 -4.44 13.58 -22.12
N THR A 254 -3.68 14.14 -21.19
CA THR A 254 -3.11 15.48 -21.31
C THR A 254 -1.60 15.44 -21.11
N LYS A 255 -0.90 16.39 -21.74
CA LYS A 255 0.55 16.55 -21.61
C LYS A 255 0.88 17.68 -20.65
N THR A 256 1.94 17.48 -19.86
CA THR A 256 2.50 18.48 -18.95
C THR A 256 4.02 18.30 -18.83
N THR A 257 4.65 19.16 -18.08
CA THR A 257 6.11 19.08 -17.82
C THR A 257 6.34 18.93 -16.32
N CYS A 258 7.23 18.04 -15.95
CA CYS A 258 7.73 17.92 -14.59
C CYS A 258 8.62 19.15 -14.28
N THR A 259 8.22 19.99 -13.36
CA THR A 259 9.00 21.18 -12.96
C THR A 259 9.75 21.02 -11.64
N GLY A 260 9.54 19.93 -10.94
CA GLY A 260 10.23 19.60 -9.70
C GLY A 260 9.86 18.22 -9.20
N VAL A 261 10.77 17.60 -8.51
CA VAL A 261 10.59 16.31 -7.82
C VAL A 261 11.01 16.49 -6.37
N GLU A 262 10.18 16.05 -5.44
CA GLU A 262 10.42 16.13 -4.01
C GLU A 262 10.15 14.79 -3.33
N MET A 263 10.97 14.45 -2.35
CA MET A 263 10.75 13.30 -1.47
C MET A 263 10.99 13.73 -0.02
N PHE A 264 10.03 13.49 0.87
CA PHE A 264 10.08 13.92 2.27
C PHE A 264 10.52 15.40 2.45
N ARG A 265 9.91 16.31 1.66
CA ARG A 265 10.20 17.77 1.64
C ARG A 265 11.62 18.14 1.19
N LYS A 266 12.43 17.19 0.71
CA LYS A 266 13.75 17.41 0.13
C LYS A 266 13.66 17.40 -1.39
N LEU A 267 14.45 18.23 -2.07
CA LEU A 267 14.48 18.29 -3.54
C LEU A 267 15.30 17.16 -4.12
N LEU A 268 14.84 16.64 -5.25
CA LEU A 268 15.58 15.69 -6.08
C LEU A 268 15.77 16.25 -7.49
N ASP A 269 16.90 15.93 -8.11
CA ASP A 269 17.12 16.21 -9.54
C ASP A 269 16.30 15.25 -10.41
N GLN A 270 16.09 14.03 -9.92
CA GLN A 270 15.26 13.01 -10.55
C GLN A 270 14.65 12.05 -9.53
N GLY A 271 13.43 11.56 -9.84
CA GLY A 271 12.81 10.43 -9.17
C GLY A 271 13.01 9.15 -9.96
N GLN A 272 13.12 8.01 -9.29
CA GLN A 272 13.29 6.70 -9.93
C GLN A 272 12.36 5.66 -9.34
N ALA A 273 12.21 4.53 -10.04
CA ALA A 273 11.41 3.39 -9.58
C ALA A 273 11.67 3.07 -8.11
N GLY A 274 10.59 2.96 -7.32
CA GLY A 274 10.60 2.73 -5.89
C GLY A 274 10.53 3.99 -5.02
N ASP A 275 10.77 5.19 -5.58
CA ASP A 275 10.67 6.43 -4.80
C ASP A 275 9.21 6.84 -4.59
N ASN A 276 8.87 7.26 -3.37
CA ASN A 276 7.62 7.96 -3.05
C ASN A 276 7.85 9.46 -3.20
N VAL A 277 7.33 10.06 -4.23
CA VAL A 277 7.65 11.45 -4.60
C VAL A 277 6.41 12.32 -4.79
N GLY A 278 6.61 13.63 -4.60
CA GLY A 278 5.74 14.65 -5.13
C GLY A 278 6.33 15.20 -6.43
N VAL A 279 5.55 15.18 -7.50
CA VAL A 279 5.91 15.73 -8.81
C VAL A 279 5.14 17.02 -9.05
N LEU A 280 5.88 18.11 -9.32
CA LEU A 280 5.29 19.41 -9.65
C LEU A 280 4.97 19.45 -11.16
N LEU A 281 3.74 19.85 -11.49
CA LEU A 281 3.23 19.87 -12.85
C LEU A 281 3.09 21.30 -13.38
N ARG A 282 3.60 21.56 -14.59
CA ARG A 282 3.50 22.86 -15.24
C ARG A 282 2.10 23.10 -15.81
N GLY A 283 1.47 24.24 -15.46
CA GLY A 283 0.23 24.67 -16.10
C GLY A 283 -0.98 23.75 -15.88
N THR A 284 -0.87 22.76 -15.01
CA THR A 284 -1.95 21.85 -14.66
C THR A 284 -2.67 22.38 -13.42
N LYS A 285 -3.99 22.54 -13.50
CA LYS A 285 -4.80 22.91 -12.36
C LYS A 285 -5.16 21.67 -11.54
N ARG A 286 -5.53 21.87 -10.27
CA ARG A 286 -5.90 20.77 -9.40
C ARG A 286 -7.09 19.96 -9.93
N GLU A 287 -8.06 20.63 -10.54
CA GLU A 287 -9.26 20.02 -11.15
C GLU A 287 -8.99 19.22 -12.44
N ASP A 288 -7.83 19.42 -13.08
CA ASP A 288 -7.46 18.74 -14.33
C ASP A 288 -6.89 17.34 -14.06
N VAL A 289 -6.45 17.08 -12.84
CA VAL A 289 -5.80 15.84 -12.43
C VAL A 289 -6.46 15.27 -11.18
N GLU A 290 -6.55 13.95 -11.10
CA GLU A 290 -7.16 13.28 -9.95
C GLU A 290 -6.50 11.93 -9.61
N ARG A 291 -6.74 11.47 -8.40
CA ARG A 291 -6.32 10.14 -7.94
C ARG A 291 -6.86 9.06 -8.89
N GLY A 292 -6.01 8.10 -9.21
CA GLY A 292 -6.35 6.99 -10.11
C GLY A 292 -5.85 7.17 -11.54
N GLN A 293 -5.51 8.39 -11.94
CA GLN A 293 -4.71 8.62 -13.14
C GLN A 293 -3.26 8.22 -12.88
N VAL A 294 -2.46 8.12 -13.93
CA VAL A 294 -1.02 7.90 -13.84
C VAL A 294 -0.25 9.01 -14.53
N LEU A 295 0.92 9.35 -14.02
CA LEU A 295 1.94 10.06 -14.78
C LEU A 295 2.76 9.04 -15.55
N ALA A 296 3.00 9.28 -16.82
CA ALA A 296 3.73 8.35 -17.67
C ALA A 296 4.63 9.08 -18.68
N LYS A 297 5.65 8.37 -19.16
CA LYS A 297 6.39 8.80 -20.35
C LYS A 297 5.41 8.88 -21.52
N PRO A 298 5.44 9.94 -22.35
CA PRO A 298 4.52 10.10 -23.47
C PRO A 298 4.43 8.85 -24.37
N GLY A 299 3.19 8.40 -24.60
CA GLY A 299 2.90 7.25 -25.46
C GLY A 299 3.26 5.87 -24.88
N SER A 300 3.69 5.78 -23.62
CA SER A 300 4.15 4.50 -23.02
C SER A 300 3.03 3.65 -22.44
N ILE A 301 1.88 4.23 -22.16
CA ILE A 301 0.68 3.54 -21.67
C ILE A 301 -0.56 4.25 -22.19
N MET A 302 -1.63 3.49 -22.42
CA MET A 302 -2.90 4.01 -22.96
C MET A 302 -4.04 3.77 -21.97
N PRO A 303 -5.09 4.61 -21.99
CA PRO A 303 -6.30 4.38 -21.24
C PRO A 303 -7.20 3.37 -21.98
N HIS A 304 -7.79 2.44 -21.23
CA HIS A 304 -8.65 1.37 -21.77
C HIS A 304 -9.88 1.17 -20.90
N THR A 305 -10.97 0.74 -21.55
CA THR A 305 -12.25 0.45 -20.88
C THR A 305 -12.63 -1.03 -20.95
N LYS A 306 -11.99 -1.84 -21.81
CA LYS A 306 -12.38 -3.23 -22.02
C LYS A 306 -11.17 -4.17 -22.05
N PHE A 307 -11.24 -5.27 -21.31
CA PHE A 307 -10.15 -6.23 -21.19
C PHE A 307 -10.66 -7.65 -20.89
N GLU A 308 -9.86 -8.65 -21.21
CA GLU A 308 -10.01 -10.01 -20.72
C GLU A 308 -9.22 -10.16 -19.42
N ALA A 309 -9.79 -10.86 -18.47
CA ALA A 309 -9.20 -11.10 -17.16
C ALA A 309 -9.18 -12.57 -16.79
N GLU A 310 -8.18 -12.97 -16.04
CA GLU A 310 -8.16 -14.21 -15.26
C GLU A 310 -8.44 -13.84 -13.81
N VAL A 311 -9.49 -14.41 -13.22
CA VAL A 311 -10.03 -14.01 -11.92
C VAL A 311 -10.20 -15.23 -11.03
N TYR A 312 -9.75 -15.11 -9.78
CA TYR A 312 -10.12 -15.99 -8.68
C TYR A 312 -11.23 -15.32 -7.86
N VAL A 313 -12.32 -16.04 -7.68
CA VAL A 313 -13.47 -15.59 -6.87
C VAL A 313 -13.32 -16.18 -5.47
N LEU A 314 -13.22 -15.29 -4.46
CA LEU A 314 -13.01 -15.72 -3.08
C LEU A 314 -14.15 -16.63 -2.60
N SER A 315 -13.80 -17.70 -1.91
CA SER A 315 -14.75 -18.58 -1.24
C SER A 315 -15.41 -17.88 -0.05
N LYS A 316 -16.47 -18.48 0.48
CA LYS A 316 -17.17 -18.02 1.67
C LYS A 316 -16.23 -17.98 2.90
N GLU A 317 -15.41 -19.01 3.06
CA GLU A 317 -14.44 -19.15 4.14
C GLU A 317 -13.35 -18.07 4.11
N GLU A 318 -13.06 -17.54 2.93
CA GLU A 318 -12.12 -16.44 2.71
C GLU A 318 -12.77 -15.04 2.89
N GLY A 319 -14.05 -15.00 3.28
CA GLY A 319 -14.81 -13.75 3.44
C GLY A 319 -15.42 -13.22 2.15
N GLY A 320 -15.38 -14.01 1.06
CA GLY A 320 -15.97 -13.69 -0.23
C GLY A 320 -17.49 -13.79 -0.28
N ARG A 321 -18.03 -13.97 -1.48
CA ARG A 321 -19.48 -14.13 -1.71
C ARG A 321 -20.00 -15.45 -1.14
N HIS A 322 -21.28 -15.46 -0.80
CA HIS A 322 -22.01 -16.69 -0.40
C HIS A 322 -22.85 -17.28 -1.54
N THR A 323 -23.04 -16.51 -2.62
CA THR A 323 -23.88 -16.86 -3.75
C THR A 323 -23.11 -16.68 -5.06
N PRO A 324 -23.44 -17.44 -6.10
CA PRO A 324 -22.85 -17.23 -7.42
C PRO A 324 -23.21 -15.86 -7.99
N PHE A 325 -22.45 -15.44 -8.99
CA PHE A 325 -22.83 -14.34 -9.85
C PHE A 325 -23.00 -14.79 -11.29
N PHE A 326 -23.73 -14.00 -12.05
CA PHE A 326 -24.15 -14.29 -13.41
C PHE A 326 -23.59 -13.25 -14.39
N ASN A 327 -23.80 -13.50 -15.66
CA ASN A 327 -23.49 -12.52 -16.70
C ASN A 327 -24.13 -11.16 -16.41
N GLY A 328 -23.39 -10.08 -16.67
CA GLY A 328 -23.84 -8.71 -16.35
C GLY A 328 -23.60 -8.28 -14.89
N TYR A 329 -22.90 -9.07 -14.08
CA TYR A 329 -22.46 -8.68 -12.73
C TYR A 329 -21.66 -7.38 -12.76
N ARG A 330 -21.93 -6.45 -11.83
CA ARG A 330 -21.37 -5.09 -11.85
C ARG A 330 -20.72 -4.71 -10.52
N PRO A 331 -19.56 -5.28 -10.18
CA PRO A 331 -18.80 -4.91 -8.99
C PRO A 331 -17.90 -3.70 -9.25
N GLN A 332 -17.13 -3.33 -8.22
CA GLN A 332 -16.03 -2.37 -8.31
C GLN A 332 -14.71 -3.09 -8.56
N PHE A 333 -13.95 -2.60 -9.53
CA PHE A 333 -12.60 -3.07 -9.87
C PHE A 333 -11.58 -2.07 -9.36
N TYR A 334 -10.70 -2.52 -8.48
CA TYR A 334 -9.66 -1.70 -7.85
C TYR A 334 -8.35 -1.87 -8.59
N PHE A 335 -7.92 -0.80 -9.26
CA PHE A 335 -6.65 -0.73 -9.98
C PHE A 335 -5.74 0.30 -9.33
N ARG A 336 -4.50 -0.06 -8.99
CA ARG A 336 -3.53 0.86 -8.40
C ARG A 336 -4.14 1.72 -7.28
N THR A 337 -4.45 2.98 -7.56
CA THR A 337 -4.93 3.97 -6.57
C THR A 337 -6.42 4.29 -6.66
N THR A 338 -7.18 3.62 -7.53
CA THR A 338 -8.62 3.91 -7.73
C THR A 338 -9.46 2.67 -7.96
N ASP A 339 -10.76 2.84 -7.86
CA ASP A 339 -11.77 1.86 -8.20
C ASP A 339 -12.68 2.39 -9.32
N VAL A 340 -13.11 1.47 -10.18
CA VAL A 340 -14.05 1.75 -11.27
C VAL A 340 -15.08 0.64 -11.33
N THR A 341 -16.36 1.00 -11.47
CA THR A 341 -17.42 0.04 -11.72
C THR A 341 -17.25 -0.56 -13.12
N GLY A 342 -17.39 -1.87 -13.22
CA GLY A 342 -17.35 -2.57 -14.50
C GLY A 342 -18.41 -3.65 -14.59
N SER A 343 -18.85 -3.98 -15.80
CA SER A 343 -19.72 -5.11 -16.09
C SER A 343 -18.91 -6.32 -16.53
N VAL A 344 -19.33 -7.49 -16.09
CA VAL A 344 -18.69 -8.77 -16.40
C VAL A 344 -19.48 -9.49 -17.48
N ASP A 345 -18.78 -9.90 -18.54
CA ASP A 345 -19.30 -10.80 -19.56
C ASP A 345 -18.58 -12.15 -19.40
N LEU A 346 -19.35 -13.20 -19.12
CA LEU A 346 -18.86 -14.57 -18.96
C LEU A 346 -18.62 -15.23 -20.33
N PRO A 347 -17.68 -16.20 -20.42
CA PRO A 347 -17.44 -16.95 -21.65
C PRO A 347 -18.68 -17.74 -22.08
N SER A 348 -18.78 -18.01 -23.36
CA SER A 348 -19.85 -18.88 -23.91
C SER A 348 -19.88 -20.23 -23.19
N GLY A 349 -21.07 -20.63 -22.72
CA GLY A 349 -21.27 -21.89 -21.99
C GLY A 349 -21.06 -21.79 -20.47
N VAL A 350 -20.67 -20.65 -19.95
CA VAL A 350 -20.60 -20.38 -18.49
C VAL A 350 -21.82 -19.56 -18.10
N GLU A 351 -22.75 -20.18 -17.41
CA GLU A 351 -23.98 -19.51 -16.96
C GLU A 351 -23.77 -18.73 -15.67
N MET A 352 -22.94 -19.24 -14.75
CA MET A 352 -22.66 -18.65 -13.45
C MET A 352 -21.24 -18.96 -12.99
N VAL A 353 -20.75 -18.20 -12.04
CA VAL A 353 -19.46 -18.39 -11.36
C VAL A 353 -19.71 -18.55 -9.86
N MET A 354 -19.18 -19.61 -9.28
CA MET A 354 -19.31 -19.93 -7.87
C MET A 354 -18.18 -19.29 -7.04
N PRO A 355 -18.42 -18.99 -5.76
CA PRO A 355 -17.33 -18.70 -4.82
C PRO A 355 -16.31 -19.85 -4.79
N GLY A 356 -15.02 -19.53 -4.91
CA GLY A 356 -13.92 -20.50 -5.03
C GLY A 356 -13.49 -20.83 -6.47
N ASP A 357 -14.21 -20.35 -7.47
CA ASP A 357 -13.89 -20.62 -8.88
C ASP A 357 -12.76 -19.73 -9.41
N ASN A 358 -11.98 -20.30 -10.33
CA ASN A 358 -11.14 -19.55 -11.27
C ASN A 358 -11.87 -19.40 -12.60
N VAL A 359 -11.96 -18.18 -13.11
CA VAL A 359 -12.72 -17.90 -14.33
C VAL A 359 -11.99 -16.90 -15.23
N LYS A 360 -12.08 -17.12 -16.53
CA LYS A 360 -11.76 -16.10 -17.53
C LYS A 360 -13.02 -15.32 -17.84
N MET A 361 -12.94 -14.01 -17.83
CA MET A 361 -14.07 -13.14 -18.12
C MET A 361 -13.65 -11.91 -18.90
N THR A 362 -14.59 -11.32 -19.62
CA THR A 362 -14.41 -9.99 -20.22
C THR A 362 -15.02 -8.95 -19.30
N VAL A 363 -14.30 -7.86 -19.08
CA VAL A 363 -14.75 -6.75 -18.23
C VAL A 363 -14.84 -5.48 -19.07
N ALA A 364 -15.97 -4.75 -18.93
CA ALA A 364 -16.18 -3.44 -19.50
C ALA A 364 -16.35 -2.41 -18.38
N LEU A 365 -15.39 -1.49 -18.24
CA LEU A 365 -15.37 -0.43 -17.24
C LEU A 365 -16.21 0.78 -17.69
N ILE A 366 -16.78 1.49 -16.74
CA ILE A 366 -17.53 2.74 -17.00
C ILE A 366 -16.64 3.96 -17.26
N ALA A 367 -15.35 3.85 -16.90
CA ALA A 367 -14.35 4.89 -17.13
C ALA A 367 -13.03 4.28 -17.60
N PRO A 368 -12.25 4.95 -18.45
CA PRO A 368 -10.97 4.42 -18.92
C PRO A 368 -9.92 4.45 -17.81
N ILE A 369 -9.12 3.39 -17.73
CA ILE A 369 -7.99 3.25 -16.80
C ILE A 369 -6.71 3.07 -17.60
N ALA A 370 -5.62 3.70 -17.16
CA ALA A 370 -4.28 3.43 -17.69
C ALA A 370 -3.94 1.96 -17.43
N MET A 371 -3.92 1.16 -18.49
CA MET A 371 -3.92 -0.30 -18.41
C MET A 371 -2.90 -0.93 -19.36
N GLU A 372 -2.34 -2.03 -18.90
CA GLU A 372 -1.49 -2.92 -19.68
C GLU A 372 -1.72 -4.38 -19.27
N GLN A 373 -1.30 -5.31 -20.10
CA GLN A 373 -1.35 -6.73 -19.76
C GLN A 373 -0.51 -7.01 -18.51
N GLY A 374 -1.00 -7.87 -17.63
CA GLY A 374 -0.36 -8.22 -16.36
C GLY A 374 -0.75 -7.31 -15.20
N LEU A 375 -1.52 -6.22 -15.43
CA LEU A 375 -2.01 -5.37 -14.35
C LEU A 375 -2.94 -6.16 -13.44
N ARG A 376 -2.63 -6.19 -12.14
CA ARG A 376 -3.46 -6.84 -11.12
C ARG A 376 -4.56 -5.92 -10.63
N PHE A 377 -5.65 -6.51 -10.19
CA PHE A 377 -6.77 -5.79 -9.59
C PHE A 377 -7.51 -6.64 -8.55
N ALA A 378 -8.18 -5.97 -7.63
CA ALA A 378 -9.13 -6.58 -6.72
C ALA A 378 -10.57 -6.28 -7.15
N ILE A 379 -11.50 -7.18 -6.83
CA ILE A 379 -12.94 -7.01 -7.07
C ILE A 379 -13.63 -6.86 -5.72
N ARG A 380 -14.43 -5.81 -5.57
CA ARG A 380 -15.17 -5.55 -4.32
C ARG A 380 -16.65 -5.32 -4.58
N GLU A 381 -17.46 -5.77 -3.63
CA GLU A 381 -18.91 -5.59 -3.61
C GLU A 381 -19.38 -5.37 -2.17
N GLY A 382 -20.20 -4.36 -1.92
CA GLY A 382 -20.78 -4.11 -0.61
C GLY A 382 -19.77 -3.98 0.53
N GLY A 383 -18.60 -3.36 0.27
CA GLY A 383 -17.53 -3.20 1.25
C GLY A 383 -16.65 -4.43 1.48
N ARG A 384 -16.84 -5.53 0.72
CA ARG A 384 -16.07 -6.78 0.85
C ARG A 384 -15.25 -7.03 -0.40
N THR A 385 -14.05 -7.58 -0.23
CA THR A 385 -13.29 -8.15 -1.34
C THR A 385 -13.90 -9.50 -1.71
N VAL A 386 -14.29 -9.65 -2.97
CA VAL A 386 -14.98 -10.85 -3.47
C VAL A 386 -14.19 -11.60 -4.52
N GLY A 387 -13.10 -11.03 -4.99
CA GLY A 387 -12.22 -11.67 -5.95
C GLY A 387 -10.99 -10.84 -6.25
N ALA A 388 -10.09 -11.44 -7.00
CA ALA A 388 -8.90 -10.80 -7.51
C ALA A 388 -8.53 -11.37 -8.88
N GLY A 389 -7.88 -10.56 -9.67
CA GLY A 389 -7.52 -10.99 -11.02
C GLY A 389 -6.36 -10.22 -11.60
N VAL A 390 -6.02 -10.62 -12.80
CA VAL A 390 -5.00 -10.01 -13.64
C VAL A 390 -5.57 -9.74 -15.03
N VAL A 391 -5.17 -8.62 -15.62
CA VAL A 391 -5.47 -8.29 -17.01
C VAL A 391 -4.70 -9.25 -17.92
N ALA A 392 -5.41 -10.20 -18.52
CA ALA A 392 -4.82 -11.18 -19.44
C ALA A 392 -4.59 -10.58 -20.83
N LYS A 393 -5.51 -9.71 -21.27
CA LYS A 393 -5.44 -9.04 -22.57
C LYS A 393 -6.26 -7.75 -22.58
N VAL A 394 -5.70 -6.69 -23.09
CA VAL A 394 -6.41 -5.43 -23.35
C VAL A 394 -7.17 -5.53 -24.68
N ILE A 395 -8.42 -5.06 -24.70
CA ILE A 395 -9.28 -5.10 -25.90
C ILE A 395 -9.51 -3.71 -26.46
N ALA A 396 -9.95 -2.73 -25.62
CA ALA A 396 -10.30 -1.36 -26.07
C ALA A 396 -10.14 -0.35 -24.92
#